data_1c759f1f97161786c872718b8697ab76
#
_entry.id   1c759f1f97161786c872718b8697ab76
#
_cell.length_a   1.000
_cell.length_b   1.000
_cell.length_c   1.000
_cell.angle_alpha   90.00
_cell.angle_beta   90.00
_cell.angle_gamma   90.00
#
_symmetry.space_group_name_H-M   'P 1'
#
loop_
_entity.id
_entity.type
_entity.pdbx_description
1 polymer ?
#
loop_
_entity_poly.entity_id
_entity_poly.type
_entity_poly.pdbx_seq_one_letter_code
_entity_poly.pdbx_strand_id
1 'polypeptide(L)'
;MIPDQRRDFIYRYVHEKNVASFNELAELMSVSHMTVRRDIQLLEEEGKVVAINGGVKLNNILKSELPWREKAELHHDVKRKMGQLAAMLIEPGQTLYLDAGTSIFEVAKAVAASNCFNLTVVTNDFSISHYLMDMPHITLYHTGGLVDQRNRSCLGKSAANFLRTINIDVAFLSSSSWDLARGMSTPSEGKASVKETVLTVSRRRILVSDSSKFGKYGMFHICALGQLTDIISDPLLPADAQDEIVAQGIKLHLVDAGEGGRYAEAGR
;
A
#
# COMPACT_ATOMS: atom_id res chain seq x y z
N MET A 1 27.67 -16.66 12.78
CA MET A 1 26.73 -16.07 11.80
C MET A 1 27.54 -15.43 10.69
N ILE A 2 27.27 -15.75 9.41
CA ILE A 2 27.95 -15.13 8.25
C ILE A 2 27.43 -13.70 8.02
N PRO A 3 28.18 -12.83 7.30
CA PRO A 3 27.81 -11.41 7.15
C PRO A 3 26.40 -11.15 6.67
N ASP A 4 25.94 -11.86 5.65
CA ASP A 4 24.59 -11.67 5.09
C ASP A 4 23.49 -12.03 6.11
N GLN A 5 23.65 -13.14 6.82
CA GLN A 5 22.73 -13.55 7.89
C GLN A 5 22.68 -12.52 9.05
N ARG A 6 23.83 -11.86 9.35
CA ARG A 6 23.86 -10.81 10.38
C ARG A 6 23.09 -9.58 9.92
N ARG A 7 23.27 -9.15 8.66
CA ARG A 7 22.53 -8.03 8.10
C ARG A 7 21.03 -8.30 8.06
N ASP A 8 20.63 -9.50 7.68
CA ASP A 8 19.22 -9.91 7.72
C ASP A 8 18.67 -9.93 9.15
N PHE A 9 19.47 -10.39 10.12
CA PHE A 9 19.07 -10.36 11.53
C PHE A 9 18.91 -8.92 12.03
N ILE A 10 19.89 -8.04 11.79
CA ILE A 10 19.81 -6.63 12.16
C ILE A 10 18.55 -5.98 11.56
N TYR A 11 18.32 -6.19 10.26
CA TYR A 11 17.16 -5.61 9.59
C TYR A 11 15.84 -6.07 10.21
N ARG A 12 15.66 -7.38 10.43
CA ARG A 12 14.45 -7.93 11.08
C ARG A 12 14.28 -7.41 12.50
N TYR A 13 15.34 -7.42 13.28
CA TYR A 13 15.30 -6.95 14.66
C TYR A 13 14.90 -5.47 14.76
N VAL A 14 15.51 -4.63 13.92
CA VAL A 14 15.18 -3.20 13.84
C VAL A 14 13.77 -3.01 13.25
N HIS A 15 13.31 -3.91 12.39
CA HIS A 15 11.94 -3.87 11.86
C HIS A 15 10.89 -4.16 12.95
N GLU A 16 11.18 -5.06 13.88
CA GLU A 16 10.28 -5.37 15.00
C GLU A 16 10.32 -4.32 16.10
N LYS A 17 11.50 -3.80 16.41
CA LYS A 17 11.71 -2.88 17.55
C LYS A 17 11.69 -1.40 17.16
N ASN A 18 11.66 -1.07 15.87
CA ASN A 18 11.83 0.27 15.28
C ASN A 18 13.22 0.90 15.51
N VAL A 19 13.86 0.62 16.63
CA VAL A 19 15.17 1.11 17.03
C VAL A 19 15.92 0.00 17.75
N ALA A 20 17.26 -0.08 17.55
CA ALA A 20 18.14 -0.95 18.31
C ALA A 20 19.47 -0.23 18.62
N SER A 21 20.05 -0.46 19.81
CA SER A 21 21.36 0.06 20.13
C SER A 21 22.47 -0.81 19.54
N PHE A 22 23.65 -0.23 19.30
CA PHE A 22 24.82 -1.00 18.85
C PHE A 22 25.24 -2.04 19.88
N ASN A 23 25.12 -1.74 21.19
CA ASN A 23 25.42 -2.65 22.27
C ASN A 23 24.52 -3.90 22.24
N GLU A 24 23.23 -3.67 22.19
CA GLU A 24 22.22 -4.69 22.13
C GLU A 24 22.42 -5.65 20.92
N LEU A 25 22.66 -5.09 19.74
CA LEU A 25 22.94 -5.88 18.54
C LEU A 25 24.24 -6.67 18.64
N ALA A 26 25.29 -6.07 19.23
CA ALA A 26 26.58 -6.74 19.45
C ALA A 26 26.44 -7.95 20.39
N GLU A 27 25.68 -7.79 21.47
CA GLU A 27 25.38 -8.86 22.44
C GLU A 27 24.58 -9.99 21.80
N LEU A 28 23.45 -9.65 21.14
CA LEU A 28 22.56 -10.63 20.51
C LEU A 28 23.26 -11.47 19.43
N MET A 29 24.18 -10.89 18.69
CA MET A 29 24.90 -11.58 17.62
C MET A 29 26.26 -12.15 18.05
N SER A 30 26.72 -11.85 19.28
CA SER A 30 28.04 -12.22 19.83
C SER A 30 29.17 -11.74 18.93
N VAL A 31 29.15 -10.47 18.50
CA VAL A 31 30.17 -9.83 17.66
C VAL A 31 30.64 -8.50 18.23
N SER A 32 31.76 -7.98 17.69
CA SER A 32 32.26 -6.68 18.12
C SER A 32 31.37 -5.53 17.64
N HIS A 33 31.38 -4.39 18.35
CA HIS A 33 30.73 -3.14 17.94
C HIS A 33 31.17 -2.66 16.55
N MET A 34 32.45 -2.88 16.20
CA MET A 34 32.95 -2.53 14.87
C MET A 34 32.30 -3.37 13.77
N THR A 35 32.04 -4.64 14.05
CA THR A 35 31.33 -5.53 13.12
C THR A 35 29.90 -5.05 12.92
N VAL A 36 29.18 -4.72 14.02
CA VAL A 36 27.82 -4.16 13.96
C VAL A 36 27.77 -2.88 13.14
N ARG A 37 28.69 -1.94 13.40
CA ARG A 37 28.75 -0.67 12.66
C ARG A 37 28.98 -0.84 11.18
N ARG A 38 29.86 -1.80 10.79
CA ARG A 38 30.13 -2.10 9.38
C ARG A 38 28.89 -2.72 8.69
N ASP A 39 28.21 -3.65 9.36
CA ASP A 39 26.99 -4.28 8.83
C ASP A 39 25.86 -3.23 8.70
N ILE A 40 25.71 -2.32 9.68
CA ILE A 40 24.75 -1.21 9.64
C ILE A 40 25.08 -0.23 8.52
N GLN A 41 26.35 0.11 8.31
CA GLN A 41 26.76 0.99 7.22
C GLN A 41 26.32 0.43 5.85
N LEU A 42 26.50 -0.86 5.62
CA LEU A 42 26.06 -1.52 4.39
C LEU A 42 24.52 -1.48 4.25
N LEU A 43 23.78 -1.73 5.33
CA LEU A 43 22.32 -1.63 5.33
C LEU A 43 21.84 -0.17 5.13
N GLU A 44 22.59 0.81 5.57
CA GLU A 44 22.33 2.24 5.35
C GLU A 44 22.59 2.64 3.89
N GLU A 45 23.69 2.16 3.30
CA GLU A 45 23.97 2.31 1.86
C GLU A 45 22.88 1.66 0.98
N GLU A 46 22.34 0.53 1.43
CA GLU A 46 21.16 -0.11 0.81
C GLU A 46 19.84 0.64 1.08
N GLY A 47 19.85 1.66 1.91
CA GLY A 47 18.67 2.46 2.27
C GLY A 47 17.67 1.75 3.18
N LYS A 48 18.05 0.65 3.83
CA LYS A 48 17.19 -0.16 4.71
C LYS A 48 17.06 0.41 6.11
N VAL A 49 18.13 1.00 6.63
CA VAL A 49 18.20 1.54 7.98
C VAL A 49 18.85 2.93 7.97
N VAL A 50 18.79 3.65 9.09
CA VAL A 50 19.49 4.92 9.34
C VAL A 50 20.24 4.80 10.65
N ALA A 51 21.56 5.04 10.62
CA ALA A 51 22.36 5.14 11.83
C ALA A 51 21.95 6.38 12.64
N ILE A 52 21.80 6.21 13.95
CA ILE A 52 21.55 7.29 14.91
C ILE A 52 22.61 7.25 16.00
N ASN A 53 22.63 8.26 16.87
CA ASN A 53 23.60 8.31 17.96
C ASN A 53 23.41 7.09 18.90
N GLY A 54 24.41 6.20 18.94
CA GLY A 54 24.39 4.99 19.77
C GLY A 54 23.62 3.80 19.22
N GLY A 55 22.99 3.89 18.04
CA GLY A 55 22.15 2.81 17.50
C GLY A 55 21.75 2.96 16.05
N VAL A 56 20.70 2.26 15.69
CA VAL A 56 20.15 2.19 14.34
C VAL A 56 18.63 2.15 14.39
N LYS A 57 17.98 2.78 13.41
CA LYS A 57 16.52 2.72 13.22
C LYS A 57 16.17 2.36 11.77
N LEU A 58 14.95 1.93 11.54
CA LEU A 58 14.46 1.74 10.18
C LEU A 58 14.54 3.04 9.36
N ASN A 59 14.89 2.89 8.10
CA ASN A 59 14.68 3.96 7.14
C ASN A 59 13.25 3.90 6.60
N ASN A 60 12.39 4.66 7.25
CA ASN A 60 10.96 4.72 6.90
C ASN A 60 10.67 5.69 5.74
N ILE A 61 11.70 6.38 5.22
CA ILE A 61 11.55 7.34 4.12
C ILE A 61 11.57 6.60 2.80
N LEU A 62 10.44 6.60 2.11
CA LEU A 62 10.35 6.11 0.75
C LEU A 62 10.76 7.21 -0.24
N LYS A 63 11.97 7.13 -0.79
CA LYS A 63 12.49 8.11 -1.77
C LYS A 63 12.00 7.84 -3.19
N SER A 64 11.77 6.58 -3.55
CA SER A 64 11.27 6.16 -4.86
C SER A 64 10.51 4.84 -4.76
N GLU A 65 9.60 4.62 -5.69
CA GLU A 65 8.87 3.35 -5.79
C GLU A 65 9.59 2.38 -6.73
N LEU A 66 9.45 1.09 -6.45
CA LEU A 66 9.85 0.04 -7.39
C LEU A 66 8.99 0.11 -8.67
N PRO A 67 9.53 -0.29 -9.83
CA PRO A 67 8.76 -0.42 -11.06
C PRO A 67 7.56 -1.35 -10.91
N TRP A 68 6.52 -1.14 -11.71
CA TRP A 68 5.30 -1.94 -11.68
C TRP A 68 5.57 -3.45 -11.76
N ARG A 69 6.47 -3.89 -12.66
CA ARG A 69 6.80 -5.32 -12.86
C ARG A 69 7.36 -5.95 -11.60
N GLU A 70 8.30 -5.30 -10.94
CA GLU A 70 8.89 -5.81 -9.71
C GLU A 70 7.85 -5.84 -8.56
N LYS A 71 7.02 -4.79 -8.46
CA LYS A 71 5.94 -4.76 -7.46
C LYS A 71 4.90 -5.86 -7.69
N ALA A 72 4.63 -6.25 -8.93
CA ALA A 72 3.61 -7.25 -9.25
C ALA A 72 3.93 -8.64 -8.66
N GLU A 73 5.19 -9.01 -8.63
CA GLU A 73 5.65 -10.31 -8.11
C GLU A 73 5.71 -10.36 -6.58
N LEU A 74 5.93 -9.20 -5.93
CA LEU A 74 6.03 -9.13 -4.46
C LEU A 74 4.66 -9.33 -3.81
N HIS A 75 4.57 -10.25 -2.84
CA HIS A 75 3.35 -10.51 -2.04
C HIS A 75 2.10 -10.80 -2.90
N HIS A 76 2.28 -11.50 -4.04
CA HIS A 76 1.21 -11.73 -5.02
C HIS A 76 -0.02 -12.41 -4.41
N ASP A 77 0.16 -13.46 -3.59
CA ASP A 77 -0.96 -14.17 -2.97
C ASP A 77 -1.75 -13.30 -2.00
N VAL A 78 -1.07 -12.46 -1.23
CA VAL A 78 -1.71 -11.49 -0.31
C VAL A 78 -2.55 -10.50 -1.12
N LYS A 79 -1.99 -9.92 -2.19
CA LYS A 79 -2.72 -8.99 -3.06
C LYS A 79 -3.93 -9.62 -3.71
N ARG A 80 -3.81 -10.88 -4.17
CA ARG A 80 -4.94 -11.64 -4.73
C ARG A 80 -6.06 -11.79 -3.72
N LYS A 81 -5.76 -12.16 -2.47
CA LYS A 81 -6.75 -12.27 -1.38
C LYS A 81 -7.38 -10.93 -1.06
N MET A 82 -6.57 -9.86 -0.96
CA MET A 82 -7.09 -8.50 -0.76
C MET A 82 -8.02 -8.07 -1.90
N GLY A 83 -7.68 -8.40 -3.16
CA GLY A 83 -8.53 -8.16 -4.31
C GLY A 83 -9.88 -8.88 -4.24
N GLN A 84 -9.88 -10.15 -3.83
CA GLN A 84 -11.10 -10.93 -3.63
C GLN A 84 -11.99 -10.33 -2.55
N LEU A 85 -11.41 -9.96 -1.40
CA LEU A 85 -12.14 -9.30 -0.32
C LEU A 85 -12.70 -7.94 -0.77
N ALA A 86 -11.92 -7.15 -1.50
CA ALA A 86 -12.37 -5.87 -2.06
C ALA A 86 -13.59 -6.03 -2.97
N ALA A 87 -13.60 -7.05 -3.84
CA ALA A 87 -14.73 -7.32 -4.74
C ALA A 87 -16.03 -7.69 -3.99
N MET A 88 -15.95 -8.24 -2.78
CA MET A 88 -17.12 -8.54 -1.95
C MET A 88 -17.77 -7.27 -1.35
N LEU A 89 -17.09 -6.14 -1.38
CA LEU A 89 -17.58 -4.87 -0.85
C LEU A 89 -18.29 -4.00 -1.91
N ILE A 90 -18.46 -4.51 -3.13
CA ILE A 90 -19.01 -3.80 -4.27
C ILE A 90 -20.45 -4.22 -4.51
N GLU A 91 -21.30 -3.27 -4.89
CA GLU A 91 -22.70 -3.46 -5.21
C GLU A 91 -22.97 -3.18 -6.70
N PRO A 92 -23.98 -3.85 -7.32
CA PRO A 92 -24.37 -3.56 -8.69
C PRO A 92 -24.72 -2.09 -8.93
N GLY A 93 -24.38 -1.57 -10.10
CA GLY A 93 -24.69 -0.20 -10.51
C GLY A 93 -23.74 0.87 -9.98
N GLN A 94 -22.74 0.50 -9.16
CA GLN A 94 -21.79 1.47 -8.58
C GLN A 94 -20.79 2.00 -9.59
N THR A 95 -20.36 3.24 -9.36
CA THR A 95 -19.19 3.86 -9.99
C THR A 95 -17.97 3.62 -9.10
N LEU A 96 -17.00 2.87 -9.62
CA LEU A 96 -15.77 2.51 -8.93
C LEU A 96 -14.59 3.34 -9.46
N TYR A 97 -13.72 3.79 -8.57
CA TYR A 97 -12.37 4.19 -8.94
C TYR A 97 -11.37 3.11 -8.57
N LEU A 98 -10.62 2.64 -9.55
CA LEU A 98 -9.53 1.69 -9.38
C LEU A 98 -8.21 2.42 -9.61
N ASP A 99 -7.53 2.71 -8.51
CA ASP A 99 -6.26 3.46 -8.49
C ASP A 99 -5.11 2.67 -9.13
N ALA A 100 -4.09 3.37 -9.57
CA ALA A 100 -2.91 2.73 -10.15
C ALA A 100 -2.11 1.95 -9.10
N GLY A 101 -1.88 0.67 -9.37
CA GLY A 101 -1.04 -0.18 -8.52
C GLY A 101 -1.35 -1.66 -8.61
N THR A 102 -0.35 -2.47 -8.27
CA THR A 102 -0.44 -3.93 -8.39
C THR A 102 -1.46 -4.59 -7.45
N SER A 103 -1.72 -4.00 -6.27
CA SER A 103 -2.79 -4.46 -5.39
C SER A 103 -4.16 -4.18 -6.00
N ILE A 104 -4.36 -3.00 -6.60
CA ILE A 104 -5.62 -2.65 -7.25
C ILE A 104 -5.81 -3.40 -8.57
N PHE A 105 -4.74 -3.78 -9.23
CA PHE A 105 -4.84 -4.68 -10.37
C PHE A 105 -5.45 -6.05 -9.99
N GLU A 106 -5.14 -6.58 -8.79
CA GLU A 106 -5.82 -7.78 -8.29
C GLU A 106 -7.28 -7.51 -7.91
N VAL A 107 -7.61 -6.31 -7.42
CA VAL A 107 -9.02 -5.88 -7.25
C VAL A 107 -9.73 -5.90 -8.61
N ALA A 108 -9.14 -5.32 -9.67
CA ALA A 108 -9.73 -5.31 -11.00
C ALA A 108 -10.02 -6.71 -11.54
N LYS A 109 -9.09 -7.65 -11.32
CA LYS A 109 -9.30 -9.06 -11.69
C LYS A 109 -10.48 -9.69 -10.94
N ALA A 110 -10.57 -9.46 -9.64
CA ALA A 110 -11.64 -9.99 -8.81
C ALA A 110 -13.00 -9.37 -9.18
N VAL A 111 -13.04 -8.08 -9.50
CA VAL A 111 -14.23 -7.38 -10.00
C VAL A 111 -14.69 -7.97 -11.33
N ALA A 112 -13.78 -8.18 -12.28
CA ALA A 112 -14.11 -8.77 -13.57
C ALA A 112 -14.62 -10.22 -13.47
N ALA A 113 -14.15 -10.97 -12.47
CA ALA A 113 -14.59 -12.33 -12.18
C ALA A 113 -15.86 -12.41 -11.31
N SER A 114 -16.32 -11.27 -10.77
CA SER A 114 -17.51 -11.22 -9.91
C SER A 114 -18.80 -11.26 -10.73
N ASN A 115 -19.91 -11.61 -10.07
CA ASN A 115 -21.24 -11.51 -10.65
C ASN A 115 -21.84 -10.09 -10.55
N CYS A 116 -21.03 -9.09 -10.21
CA CYS A 116 -21.50 -7.72 -10.10
C CYS A 116 -21.69 -7.11 -11.49
N PHE A 117 -22.84 -6.54 -11.75
CA PHE A 117 -23.24 -6.06 -13.07
C PHE A 117 -23.52 -4.55 -13.07
N ASN A 118 -23.56 -3.95 -14.27
CA ASN A 118 -23.79 -2.51 -14.48
C ASN A 118 -22.76 -1.63 -13.76
N LEU A 119 -21.52 -2.09 -13.68
CA LEU A 119 -20.46 -1.29 -13.07
C LEU A 119 -19.91 -0.25 -14.04
N THR A 120 -19.64 0.94 -13.51
CA THR A 120 -18.80 1.92 -14.16
C THR A 120 -17.43 1.93 -13.46
N VAL A 121 -16.36 1.68 -14.19
CA VAL A 121 -14.99 1.70 -13.67
C VAL A 121 -14.23 2.89 -14.24
N VAL A 122 -13.65 3.67 -13.36
CA VAL A 122 -12.73 4.77 -13.68
C VAL A 122 -11.35 4.38 -13.18
N THR A 123 -10.33 4.51 -14.00
CA THR A 123 -8.95 4.22 -13.61
C THR A 123 -7.96 5.16 -14.28
N ASN A 124 -6.81 5.36 -13.65
CA ASN A 124 -5.65 6.00 -14.22
C ASN A 124 -4.52 5.00 -14.58
N ASP A 125 -4.76 3.69 -14.44
CA ASP A 125 -3.80 2.60 -14.67
C ASP A 125 -4.04 1.94 -16.03
N PHE A 126 -2.98 1.89 -16.86
CA PHE A 126 -3.06 1.25 -18.19
C PHE A 126 -3.19 -0.27 -18.11
N SER A 127 -2.63 -0.93 -17.09
CA SER A 127 -2.74 -2.38 -16.95
C SER A 127 -4.17 -2.77 -16.57
N ILE A 128 -4.82 -1.99 -15.69
CA ILE A 128 -6.23 -2.17 -15.32
C ILE A 128 -7.12 -1.89 -16.53
N SER A 129 -6.90 -0.76 -17.22
CA SER A 129 -7.65 -0.44 -18.44
C SER A 129 -7.55 -1.54 -19.49
N HIS A 130 -6.33 -2.00 -19.77
CA HIS A 130 -6.09 -3.06 -20.74
C HIS A 130 -6.78 -4.37 -20.37
N TYR A 131 -6.78 -4.71 -19.07
CA TYR A 131 -7.44 -5.93 -18.60
C TYR A 131 -8.97 -5.87 -18.70
N LEU A 132 -9.56 -4.68 -18.42
CA LEU A 132 -11.01 -4.52 -18.37
C LEU A 132 -11.65 -4.12 -19.72
N MET A 133 -10.87 -3.72 -20.74
CA MET A 133 -11.42 -3.21 -22.01
C MET A 133 -12.25 -4.23 -22.78
N ASP A 134 -11.97 -5.51 -22.57
CA ASP A 134 -12.71 -6.61 -23.24
C ASP A 134 -13.89 -7.14 -22.38
N MET A 135 -14.25 -6.45 -21.29
CA MET A 135 -15.37 -6.83 -20.40
C MET A 135 -16.64 -6.05 -20.76
N PRO A 136 -17.57 -6.62 -21.56
CA PRO A 136 -18.71 -5.86 -22.12
C PRO A 136 -19.72 -5.40 -21.08
N HIS A 137 -19.69 -5.96 -19.88
CA HIS A 137 -20.56 -5.62 -18.76
C HIS A 137 -20.03 -4.49 -17.86
N ILE A 138 -18.85 -3.94 -18.19
CA ILE A 138 -18.21 -2.84 -17.48
C ILE A 138 -18.12 -1.61 -18.39
N THR A 139 -18.68 -0.49 -17.95
CA THR A 139 -18.43 0.80 -18.59
C THR A 139 -17.10 1.33 -18.08
N LEU A 140 -16.11 1.47 -18.96
CA LEU A 140 -14.74 1.81 -18.59
C LEU A 140 -14.36 3.23 -19.01
N TYR A 141 -13.83 4.01 -18.06
CA TYR A 141 -13.21 5.31 -18.29
C TYR A 141 -11.75 5.30 -17.86
N HIS A 142 -10.88 5.89 -18.67
CA HIS A 142 -9.49 6.16 -18.31
C HIS A 142 -9.28 7.67 -18.16
N THR A 143 -8.59 8.10 -17.09
CA THR A 143 -8.43 9.53 -16.77
C THR A 143 -7.61 10.31 -17.81
N GLY A 144 -6.74 9.62 -18.55
CA GLY A 144 -5.71 10.30 -19.33
C GLY A 144 -4.72 11.09 -18.47
N GLY A 145 -3.82 11.84 -19.10
CA GLY A 145 -2.85 12.71 -18.44
C GLY A 145 -1.40 12.39 -18.75
N LEU A 146 -0.47 12.91 -17.94
CA LEU A 146 0.98 12.63 -18.04
C LEU A 146 1.26 11.17 -17.69
N VAL A 147 1.93 10.46 -18.59
CA VAL A 147 2.23 9.03 -18.41
C VAL A 147 3.48 8.81 -17.58
N ASP A 148 3.32 8.11 -16.47
CA ASP A 148 4.41 7.46 -15.73
C ASP A 148 4.65 6.05 -16.32
N GLN A 149 5.62 5.94 -17.19
CA GLN A 149 5.96 4.69 -17.87
C GLN A 149 6.40 3.60 -16.87
N ARG A 150 7.08 3.99 -15.80
CA ARG A 150 7.62 3.06 -14.78
C ARG A 150 6.50 2.38 -14.01
N ASN A 151 5.43 3.11 -13.70
CA ASN A 151 4.27 2.61 -12.97
C ASN A 151 3.03 2.38 -13.85
N ARG A 152 3.13 2.58 -15.18
CA ARG A 152 2.04 2.35 -16.15
C ARG A 152 0.77 3.10 -15.81
N SER A 153 0.89 4.36 -15.43
CA SER A 153 -0.27 5.15 -14.98
C SER A 153 -0.22 6.59 -15.45
N CYS A 154 -1.37 7.25 -15.46
CA CYS A 154 -1.47 8.67 -15.67
C CYS A 154 -1.44 9.45 -14.35
N LEU A 155 -0.78 10.59 -14.37
CA LEU A 155 -0.50 11.43 -13.20
C LEU A 155 -0.86 12.90 -13.44
N GLY A 156 -0.86 13.65 -12.33
CA GLY A 156 -0.86 15.10 -12.32
C GLY A 156 -2.20 15.74 -12.61
N LYS A 157 -2.16 17.05 -12.91
CA LYS A 157 -3.35 17.92 -12.99
C LYS A 157 -4.40 17.50 -14.01
N SER A 158 -3.99 16.93 -15.17
CA SER A 158 -4.94 16.52 -16.20
C SER A 158 -5.81 15.35 -15.72
N ALA A 159 -5.19 14.33 -15.13
CA ALA A 159 -5.92 13.20 -14.54
C ALA A 159 -6.81 13.66 -13.36
N ALA A 160 -6.29 14.52 -12.49
CA ALA A 160 -7.02 15.08 -11.37
C ALA A 160 -8.23 15.93 -11.84
N ASN A 161 -8.08 16.74 -12.89
CA ASN A 161 -9.18 17.55 -13.44
C ASN A 161 -10.30 16.68 -14.01
N PHE A 162 -9.97 15.62 -14.72
CA PHE A 162 -10.98 14.67 -15.18
C PHE A 162 -11.76 14.05 -14.00
N LEU A 163 -11.07 13.64 -12.95
CA LEU A 163 -11.71 13.05 -11.75
C LEU A 163 -12.66 14.00 -11.04
N ARG A 164 -12.40 15.32 -11.04
CA ARG A 164 -13.31 16.33 -10.46
C ARG A 164 -14.67 16.40 -11.14
N THR A 165 -14.80 15.87 -12.35
CA THR A 165 -16.07 15.85 -13.10
C THR A 165 -16.96 14.65 -12.81
N ILE A 166 -16.50 13.72 -11.93
CA ILE A 166 -17.15 12.44 -11.69
C ILE A 166 -17.47 12.29 -10.19
N ASN A 167 -18.63 11.72 -9.89
CA ASN A 167 -18.96 11.24 -8.55
C ASN A 167 -18.66 9.75 -8.46
N ILE A 168 -17.89 9.34 -7.45
CA ILE A 168 -17.41 7.96 -7.25
C ILE A 168 -18.09 7.38 -6.01
N ASP A 169 -18.74 6.21 -6.15
CA ASP A 169 -19.35 5.52 -5.01
C ASP A 169 -18.27 4.87 -4.14
N VAL A 170 -17.34 4.14 -4.76
CA VAL A 170 -16.27 3.43 -4.06
C VAL A 170 -14.94 3.65 -4.75
N ALA A 171 -13.97 4.20 -4.03
CA ALA A 171 -12.59 4.30 -4.49
C ALA A 171 -11.71 3.27 -3.77
N PHE A 172 -11.04 2.43 -4.55
CA PHE A 172 -9.98 1.56 -4.07
C PHE A 172 -8.64 2.22 -4.34
N LEU A 173 -7.96 2.60 -3.27
CA LEU A 173 -6.70 3.33 -3.30
C LEU A 173 -5.54 2.40 -2.98
N SER A 174 -4.45 2.51 -3.72
CA SER A 174 -3.17 1.89 -3.38
C SER A 174 -2.30 2.85 -2.59
N SER A 175 -1.38 2.33 -1.77
CA SER A 175 -0.29 3.14 -1.22
C SER A 175 1.03 2.38 -1.24
N SER A 176 2.10 3.11 -1.52
CA SER A 176 3.47 2.61 -1.36
C SER A 176 4.03 2.89 0.03
N SER A 177 3.38 3.77 0.78
CA SER A 177 3.76 4.14 2.14
C SER A 177 2.59 4.76 2.90
N TRP A 178 2.40 4.32 4.15
CA TRP A 178 1.41 4.85 5.08
C TRP A 178 1.77 4.51 6.52
N ASP A 179 1.39 5.35 7.46
CA ASP A 179 1.54 5.11 8.90
C ASP A 179 0.40 5.77 9.71
N LEU A 180 0.33 5.47 11.02
CA LEU A 180 -0.73 6.00 11.89
C LEU A 180 -0.64 7.52 12.06
N ALA A 181 0.58 8.06 12.15
CA ALA A 181 0.79 9.47 12.47
C ALA A 181 0.67 10.37 11.24
N ARG A 182 1.15 9.91 10.08
CA ARG A 182 1.23 10.70 8.84
C ARG A 182 0.17 10.33 7.82
N GLY A 183 -0.56 9.22 8.03
CA GLY A 183 -1.52 8.73 7.06
C GLY A 183 -0.86 8.20 5.78
N MET A 184 -1.54 8.38 4.65
CA MET A 184 -1.02 7.99 3.34
C MET A 184 -0.06 9.03 2.77
N SER A 185 1.00 8.58 2.13
CA SER A 185 1.99 9.43 1.48
C SER A 185 2.61 8.77 0.25
N THR A 186 3.35 9.52 -0.55
CA THR A 186 4.02 9.05 -1.77
C THR A 186 5.28 9.87 -2.05
N PRO A 187 6.29 9.31 -2.74
CA PRO A 187 7.43 10.10 -3.23
C PRO A 187 7.10 10.97 -4.48
N SER A 188 5.89 10.89 -5.04
CA SER A 188 5.51 11.53 -6.29
C SER A 188 4.39 12.54 -6.10
N GLU A 189 4.66 13.84 -6.39
CA GLU A 189 3.66 14.92 -6.36
C GLU A 189 2.48 14.63 -7.30
N GLY A 190 2.77 14.13 -8.51
CA GLY A 190 1.72 13.84 -9.49
C GLY A 190 0.76 12.73 -9.04
N LYS A 191 1.24 11.76 -8.25
CA LYS A 191 0.40 10.72 -7.62
C LYS A 191 -0.42 11.30 -6.46
N ALA A 192 0.19 12.15 -5.63
CA ALA A 192 -0.51 12.81 -4.53
C ALA A 192 -1.71 13.59 -5.07
N SER A 193 -1.52 14.44 -6.09
CA SER A 193 -2.57 15.25 -6.70
C SER A 193 -3.77 14.42 -7.23
N VAL A 194 -3.51 13.25 -7.83
CA VAL A 194 -4.59 12.35 -8.28
C VAL A 194 -5.35 11.78 -7.08
N LYS A 195 -4.62 11.21 -6.10
CA LYS A 195 -5.24 10.54 -4.94
C LYS A 195 -6.02 11.53 -4.04
N GLU A 196 -5.47 12.72 -3.79
CA GLU A 196 -6.18 13.78 -3.07
C GLU A 196 -7.51 14.12 -3.75
N THR A 197 -7.51 14.23 -5.08
CA THR A 197 -8.74 14.49 -5.84
C THR A 197 -9.73 13.34 -5.70
N VAL A 198 -9.29 12.09 -5.82
CA VAL A 198 -10.15 10.90 -5.62
C VAL A 198 -10.83 10.93 -4.26
N LEU A 199 -10.08 11.28 -3.20
CA LEU A 199 -10.64 11.36 -1.85
C LEU A 199 -11.77 12.37 -1.73
N THR A 200 -11.73 13.48 -2.49
CA THR A 200 -12.76 14.53 -2.44
C THR A 200 -14.03 14.18 -3.21
N VAL A 201 -13.93 13.33 -4.24
CA VAL A 201 -15.06 12.98 -5.13
C VAL A 201 -15.64 11.60 -4.84
N SER A 202 -15.10 10.90 -3.83
CA SER A 202 -15.52 9.54 -3.50
C SER A 202 -16.27 9.46 -2.18
N ARG A 203 -17.39 8.73 -2.19
CA ARG A 203 -18.21 8.49 -1.00
C ARG A 203 -17.55 7.49 -0.05
N ARG A 204 -17.09 6.34 -0.54
CA ARG A 204 -16.35 5.33 0.19
C ARG A 204 -14.91 5.28 -0.29
N ARG A 205 -13.95 5.32 0.63
CA ARG A 205 -12.52 5.46 0.37
C ARG A 205 -11.77 4.33 1.06
N ILE A 206 -11.38 3.33 0.28
CA ILE A 206 -10.80 2.06 0.76
C ILE A 206 -9.33 2.02 0.40
N LEU A 207 -8.45 1.99 1.39
CA LEU A 207 -7.03 1.68 1.18
C LEU A 207 -6.86 0.16 1.05
N VAL A 208 -6.21 -0.31 -0.03
CA VAL A 208 -5.84 -1.70 -0.23
C VAL A 208 -4.32 -1.80 -0.25
N SER A 209 -3.73 -2.23 0.84
CA SER A 209 -2.28 -2.19 1.02
C SER A 209 -1.80 -3.30 1.95
N ASP A 210 -0.83 -4.09 1.49
CA ASP A 210 -0.18 -5.09 2.34
C ASP A 210 0.66 -4.45 3.45
N SER A 211 0.84 -5.16 4.56
CA SER A 211 1.55 -4.71 5.76
C SER A 211 2.99 -4.24 5.51
N SER A 212 3.65 -4.70 4.44
CA SER A 212 5.00 -4.27 4.09
C SER A 212 5.12 -2.79 3.73
N LYS A 213 4.00 -2.10 3.52
CA LYS A 213 3.91 -0.66 3.21
C LYS A 213 3.64 0.19 4.44
N PHE A 214 3.20 -0.44 5.52
CA PHE A 214 2.97 0.22 6.81
C PHE A 214 4.28 0.68 7.46
N GLY A 215 4.22 1.76 8.23
CA GLY A 215 5.37 2.35 8.93
C GLY A 215 6.32 3.14 8.03
N LYS A 216 6.03 3.29 6.74
CA LYS A 216 6.80 4.06 5.76
C LYS A 216 6.10 5.36 5.39
N TYR A 217 6.88 6.36 4.96
CA TYR A 217 6.33 7.62 4.45
C TYR A 217 7.14 8.16 3.27
N GLY A 218 6.45 8.77 2.32
CA GLY A 218 7.01 9.51 1.20
C GLY A 218 7.02 11.01 1.45
N MET A 219 7.66 11.76 0.55
CA MET A 219 7.82 13.22 0.64
C MET A 219 6.47 13.96 0.61
N PHE A 220 5.52 13.48 -0.21
CA PHE A 220 4.23 14.14 -0.42
C PHE A 220 3.15 13.43 0.40
N HIS A 221 2.53 14.17 1.30
CA HIS A 221 1.35 13.73 2.04
C HIS A 221 0.15 13.63 1.10
N ILE A 222 -0.70 12.62 1.30
CA ILE A 222 -1.95 12.44 0.54
C ILE A 222 -3.14 12.73 1.44
N CYS A 223 -3.24 12.04 2.57
CA CYS A 223 -4.34 12.20 3.52
C CYS A 223 -3.99 11.64 4.89
N ALA A 224 -4.61 12.17 5.95
CA ALA A 224 -4.65 11.50 7.24
C ALA A 224 -5.50 10.21 7.14
N LEU A 225 -5.21 9.18 7.97
CA LEU A 225 -5.95 7.91 7.93
C LEU A 225 -7.45 8.09 8.17
N GLY A 226 -7.85 9.00 9.05
CA GLY A 226 -9.26 9.29 9.35
C GLY A 226 -10.08 9.80 8.15
N GLN A 227 -9.45 10.11 7.01
CA GLN A 227 -10.16 10.42 5.77
C GLN A 227 -10.55 9.15 4.98
N LEU A 228 -10.02 7.99 5.34
CA LEU A 228 -10.42 6.69 4.79
C LEU A 228 -11.64 6.17 5.54
N THR A 229 -12.47 5.41 4.85
CA THR A 229 -13.61 4.70 5.46
C THR A 229 -13.23 3.28 5.84
N ASP A 230 -12.35 2.65 5.05
CA ASP A 230 -11.96 1.26 5.21
C ASP A 230 -10.46 1.08 4.86
N ILE A 231 -9.84 0.07 5.47
CA ILE A 231 -8.51 -0.43 5.12
C ILE A 231 -8.60 -1.93 4.92
N ILE A 232 -8.10 -2.43 3.78
CA ILE A 232 -7.90 -3.85 3.52
C ILE A 232 -6.40 -4.14 3.60
N SER A 233 -6.00 -5.05 4.49
CA SER A 233 -4.61 -5.43 4.68
C SER A 233 -4.49 -6.92 5.03
N ASP A 234 -3.28 -7.36 5.38
CA ASP A 234 -2.97 -8.71 5.83
C ASP A 234 -2.68 -8.74 7.35
N PRO A 235 -2.74 -9.93 8.00
CA PRO A 235 -2.61 -10.05 9.45
C PRO A 235 -1.20 -9.79 10.00
N LEU A 236 -0.21 -9.53 9.13
CA LEU A 236 1.13 -9.11 9.58
C LEU A 236 1.19 -7.62 9.93
N LEU A 237 0.08 -6.88 9.76
CA LEU A 237 -0.05 -5.53 10.30
C LEU A 237 0.07 -5.61 11.84
N PRO A 238 0.92 -4.80 12.50
CA PRO A 238 1.10 -4.84 13.96
C PRO A 238 -0.22 -4.71 14.71
N ALA A 239 -0.40 -5.47 15.79
CA ALA A 239 -1.67 -5.53 16.54
C ALA A 239 -2.06 -4.17 17.14
N ASP A 240 -1.09 -3.42 17.65
CA ASP A 240 -1.29 -2.05 18.14
C ASP A 240 -1.76 -1.09 17.04
N ALA A 241 -1.27 -1.29 15.81
CA ALA A 241 -1.74 -0.52 14.67
C ALA A 241 -3.17 -0.91 14.24
N GLN A 242 -3.52 -2.20 14.34
CA GLN A 242 -4.89 -2.66 14.06
C GLN A 242 -5.88 -2.03 15.05
N ASP A 243 -5.57 -2.05 16.35
CA ASP A 243 -6.38 -1.47 17.41
C ASP A 243 -6.58 0.04 17.21
N GLU A 244 -5.51 0.77 16.90
CA GLU A 244 -5.55 2.22 16.66
C GLU A 244 -6.38 2.58 15.41
N ILE A 245 -6.29 1.81 14.32
CA ILE A 245 -7.10 2.01 13.11
C ILE A 245 -8.59 1.88 13.43
N VAL A 246 -8.97 0.84 14.20
CA VAL A 246 -10.35 0.61 14.61
C VAL A 246 -10.81 1.71 15.57
N ALA A 247 -9.96 2.15 16.50
CA ALA A 247 -10.25 3.24 17.43
C ALA A 247 -10.52 4.58 16.72
N GLN A 248 -9.90 4.81 15.55
CA GLN A 248 -10.17 5.95 14.69
C GLN A 248 -11.50 5.84 13.91
N GLY A 249 -12.26 4.76 14.07
CA GLY A 249 -13.54 4.53 13.39
C GLY A 249 -13.40 4.03 11.94
N ILE A 250 -12.22 3.59 11.54
CA ILE A 250 -11.94 3.03 10.22
C ILE A 250 -12.24 1.53 10.25
N LYS A 251 -12.99 1.03 9.25
CA LYS A 251 -13.25 -0.41 9.12
C LYS A 251 -12.00 -1.13 8.63
N LEU A 252 -11.43 -1.99 9.48
CA LEU A 252 -10.27 -2.81 9.13
C LEU A 252 -10.73 -4.19 8.67
N HIS A 253 -10.33 -4.56 7.45
CA HIS A 253 -10.57 -5.87 6.85
C HIS A 253 -9.22 -6.57 6.68
N LEU A 254 -9.01 -7.69 7.37
CA LEU A 254 -7.80 -8.48 7.25
C LEU A 254 -8.06 -9.75 6.44
N VAL A 255 -7.16 -10.02 5.48
CA VAL A 255 -7.18 -11.28 4.74
C VAL A 255 -6.41 -12.36 5.49
N ASP A 256 -6.92 -13.58 5.53
CA ASP A 256 -6.24 -14.68 6.20
C ASP A 256 -4.93 -15.07 5.50
N ALA A 257 -3.91 -15.35 6.31
CA ALA A 257 -2.63 -15.88 5.84
C ALA A 257 -2.70 -17.38 5.45
N GLY A 258 -3.77 -18.12 5.82
CA GLY A 258 -3.89 -19.59 5.70
C GLY A 258 -4.98 -20.07 4.74
N GLU A 259 -4.87 -21.32 4.34
CA GLU A 259 -5.89 -22.05 3.57
C GLU A 259 -7.18 -22.17 4.37
N GLY A 260 -8.29 -21.61 3.85
CA GLY A 260 -9.63 -21.71 4.45
C GLY A 260 -10.05 -20.51 5.26
N GLY A 261 -10.19 -19.34 4.62
CA GLY A 261 -10.51 -18.08 5.27
C GLY A 261 -11.86 -18.06 5.99
N ARG A 262 -11.84 -17.80 7.29
CA ARG A 262 -12.97 -17.16 7.98
C ARG A 262 -12.63 -15.68 8.05
N TYR A 263 -13.44 -14.86 7.42
CA TYR A 263 -13.35 -13.41 7.52
C TYR A 263 -13.68 -13.02 8.96
N ALA A 264 -12.71 -12.47 9.70
CA ALA A 264 -12.98 -11.87 10.99
C ALA A 264 -13.69 -10.52 10.72
N GLU A 265 -15.01 -10.51 10.80
CA GLU A 265 -15.74 -9.27 11.02
C GLU A 265 -15.37 -8.81 12.44
N ALA A 266 -14.56 -7.79 12.56
CA ALA A 266 -14.35 -7.08 13.81
C ALA A 266 -15.67 -6.39 14.17
N GLY A 267 -16.30 -6.92 15.19
CA GLY A 267 -17.49 -6.67 15.95
C GLY A 267 -18.43 -5.50 15.61
N ARG A 268 -19.68 -5.82 15.79
CA ARG A 268 -20.82 -4.89 15.91
C ARG A 268 -20.63 -3.89 17.04
#